data_4a367e2f1562f183cf0f808c4983a3be
#
_entry.id   4a367e2f1562f183cf0f808c4983a3be
#
_cell.length_a   1.000
_cell.length_b   1.000
_cell.length_c   1.000
_cell.angle_alpha   90.00
_cell.angle_beta   90.00
_cell.angle_gamma   90.00
#
_symmetry.space_group_name_H-M   'P 1'
#
loop_
_entity.id
_entity.type
_entity.pdbx_description
1 polymer ?
#
loop_
_entity_poly.entity_id
_entity_poly.type
_entity_poly.pdbx_seq_one_letter_code
_entity_poly.pdbx_strand_id
1 'polypeptide(L)'
;MIYQPDENRYHTMEYRRCGRSGVKLPAISLGLWHNFGDATRVENSRALLQRAFDLGITHFDLANNYGPPPGSAECNFGRILQEDFLPWRDELIISTKAGYTMWDGPYGDWGSRKYLIASLDQSLKRMGLEYVDIFYHHRPDPETPLKETMKALDHLVRQGKALYVGISNYPADLARQAIDILEDLGTPCLIHQPKYSLFERWVEDGLLALLQEKGVGSIAFSPLAGGQLADRYLNGIPEDSRAASGSRFLKPEQITADKLEKVRRLNELAARRGQKLSQMALAWVLRNDNVTSVLIGASKPSQIEDAVGMLANRRFSAAECAEIDAILEGRF
;
A
#
# COMPACT_ATOMS: atom_id res chain seq x y z
N MET A 1 -1.48 27.77 -13.13
CA MET A 1 -0.11 27.87 -12.55
C MET A 1 0.50 26.50 -12.61
N ILE A 2 1.76 26.38 -12.98
CA ILE A 2 2.50 25.11 -12.92
C ILE A 2 2.68 24.77 -11.44
N TYR A 3 2.41 23.51 -11.07
CA TYR A 3 2.59 23.03 -9.70
C TYR A 3 4.05 23.20 -9.26
N GLN A 4 4.23 23.74 -8.06
CA GLN A 4 5.52 23.87 -7.39
C GLN A 4 5.39 23.19 -6.03
N PRO A 5 6.13 22.10 -5.76
CA PRO A 5 6.06 21.41 -4.49
C PRO A 5 6.66 22.24 -3.36
N ASP A 6 6.21 21.98 -2.13
CA ASP A 6 6.77 22.60 -0.93
C ASP A 6 8.29 22.29 -0.82
N GLU A 7 9.11 23.34 -0.68
CA GLU A 7 10.55 23.19 -0.56
C GLU A 7 10.99 22.44 0.71
N ASN A 8 10.15 22.46 1.75
CA ASN A 8 10.40 21.81 3.03
C ASN A 8 9.82 20.39 3.12
N ARG A 9 9.28 19.84 2.02
CA ARG A 9 8.55 18.55 1.98
C ARG A 9 9.29 17.36 2.62
N TYR A 10 10.61 17.38 2.64
CA TYR A 10 11.42 16.29 3.18
C TYR A 10 11.76 16.43 4.68
N HIS A 11 11.46 17.56 5.32
CA HIS A 11 11.92 17.84 6.69
C HIS A 11 11.12 17.10 7.77
N THR A 12 9.87 16.78 7.52
CA THR A 12 8.97 16.13 8.51
C THR A 12 8.73 14.65 8.25
N MET A 13 8.92 14.19 7.01
CA MET A 13 8.73 12.79 6.65
C MET A 13 9.92 11.94 7.08
N GLU A 14 9.63 10.83 7.76
CA GLU A 14 10.62 9.79 8.03
C GLU A 14 10.79 8.89 6.81
N TYR A 15 12.04 8.69 6.36
CA TYR A 15 12.37 7.76 5.28
C TYR A 15 13.07 6.53 5.83
N ARG A 16 12.47 5.36 5.62
CA ARG A 16 12.89 4.07 6.17
C ARG A 16 13.50 3.21 5.08
N ARG A 17 14.63 2.57 5.39
CA ARG A 17 15.30 1.67 4.45
C ARG A 17 14.41 0.45 4.13
N CYS A 18 14.28 0.14 2.84
CA CYS A 18 13.53 -1.02 2.36
C CYS A 18 14.41 -2.28 2.46
N GLY A 19 14.26 -3.02 3.54
CA GLY A 19 15.12 -4.17 3.84
C GLY A 19 16.61 -3.82 3.86
N ARG A 20 17.44 -4.62 3.18
CA ARG A 20 18.89 -4.38 3.02
C ARG A 20 19.25 -3.64 1.73
N SER A 21 18.27 -3.17 0.98
CA SER A 21 18.51 -2.46 -0.28
C SER A 21 19.01 -1.02 -0.06
N GLY A 22 19.41 -0.35 -1.16
CA GLY A 22 19.72 1.08 -1.16
C GLY A 22 18.50 2.00 -1.10
N VAL A 23 17.30 1.46 -1.37
CA VAL A 23 16.05 2.24 -1.46
C VAL A 23 15.54 2.61 -0.07
N LYS A 24 15.08 3.84 0.08
CA LYS A 24 14.28 4.29 1.22
C LYS A 24 12.86 4.63 0.76
N LEU A 25 11.86 4.22 1.52
CA LEU A 25 10.48 4.64 1.33
C LEU A 25 10.05 5.60 2.43
N PRO A 26 9.14 6.53 2.15
CA PRO A 26 8.51 7.32 3.20
C PRO A 26 7.75 6.38 4.16
N ALA A 27 7.70 6.72 5.43
CA ALA A 27 6.95 5.96 6.43
C ALA A 27 5.47 5.78 6.06
N ILE A 28 4.95 6.73 5.26
CA ILE A 28 3.60 6.70 4.68
C ILE A 28 3.70 6.76 3.17
N SER A 29 3.04 5.85 2.47
CA SER A 29 2.90 5.81 1.01
C SER A 29 1.44 6.02 0.61
N LEU A 30 1.18 6.56 -0.58
CA LEU A 30 -0.17 6.79 -1.08
C LEU A 30 -0.58 5.71 -2.10
N GLY A 31 -1.66 4.98 -1.78
CA GLY A 31 -2.28 4.01 -2.67
C GLY A 31 -3.33 4.66 -3.58
N LEU A 32 -3.20 4.43 -4.88
CA LEU A 32 -4.03 5.07 -5.91
C LEU A 32 -5.14 4.13 -6.40
N TRP A 33 -5.91 3.57 -5.48
CA TRP A 33 -7.00 2.66 -5.85
C TRP A 33 -8.28 3.44 -6.17
N HIS A 34 -9.37 3.26 -5.42
CA HIS A 34 -10.74 3.75 -5.73
C HIS A 34 -10.90 5.24 -6.06
N ASN A 35 -10.07 6.11 -5.51
CA ASN A 35 -10.21 7.57 -5.64
C ASN A 35 -9.41 8.15 -6.82
N PHE A 36 -8.90 7.29 -7.69
CA PHE A 36 -8.07 7.68 -8.84
C PHE A 36 -8.61 7.17 -10.19
N GLY A 37 -9.73 6.41 -10.18
CA GLY A 37 -10.45 6.00 -11.38
C GLY A 37 -11.36 7.09 -11.93
N ASP A 38 -12.05 6.77 -13.02
CA ASP A 38 -12.91 7.73 -13.75
C ASP A 38 -14.18 8.14 -13.00
N ALA A 39 -14.54 7.43 -11.91
CA ALA A 39 -15.63 7.81 -11.01
C ALA A 39 -15.28 9.05 -10.15
N THR A 40 -14.02 9.45 -10.09
CA THR A 40 -13.53 10.60 -9.31
C THR A 40 -13.10 11.72 -10.25
N ARG A 41 -13.41 12.97 -9.89
CA ARG A 41 -12.91 14.12 -10.65
C ARG A 41 -11.38 14.16 -10.59
N VAL A 42 -10.76 14.39 -11.74
CA VAL A 42 -9.28 14.42 -11.84
C VAL A 42 -8.65 15.51 -10.97
N GLU A 43 -9.35 16.61 -10.75
CA GLU A 43 -8.89 17.71 -9.88
C GLU A 43 -8.72 17.24 -8.44
N ASN A 44 -9.61 16.35 -7.97
CA ASN A 44 -9.47 15.76 -6.62
C ASN A 44 -8.26 14.83 -6.54
N SER A 45 -8.08 13.96 -7.55
CA SER A 45 -6.91 13.08 -7.64
C SER A 45 -5.61 13.90 -7.68
N ARG A 46 -5.60 14.99 -8.45
CA ARG A 46 -4.48 15.93 -8.53
C ARG A 46 -4.18 16.56 -7.17
N ALA A 47 -5.19 17.09 -6.48
CA ALA A 47 -5.02 17.70 -5.16
C ALA A 47 -4.47 16.70 -4.12
N LEU A 48 -4.89 15.43 -4.19
CA LEU A 48 -4.35 14.37 -3.33
C LEU A 48 -2.86 14.10 -3.61
N LEU A 49 -2.46 14.00 -4.87
CA LEU A 49 -1.06 13.75 -5.26
C LEU A 49 -0.16 14.93 -4.89
N GLN A 50 -0.58 16.16 -5.22
CA GLN A 50 0.16 17.37 -4.87
C GLN A 50 0.34 17.48 -3.35
N ARG A 51 -0.76 17.32 -2.58
CA ARG A 51 -0.67 17.41 -1.11
C ARG A 51 0.18 16.30 -0.50
N ALA A 52 0.11 15.08 -1.04
CA ALA A 52 0.97 13.98 -0.59
C ALA A 52 2.45 14.31 -0.80
N PHE A 53 2.81 14.81 -1.98
CA PHE A 53 4.20 15.15 -2.29
C PHE A 53 4.68 16.35 -1.45
N ASP A 54 3.85 17.39 -1.24
CA ASP A 54 4.14 18.52 -0.34
C ASP A 54 4.42 18.09 1.10
N LEU A 55 3.88 16.94 1.52
CA LEU A 55 4.12 16.34 2.84
C LEU A 55 5.25 15.29 2.86
N GLY A 56 6.00 15.15 1.77
CA GLY A 56 7.13 14.24 1.66
C GLY A 56 6.74 12.78 1.36
N ILE A 57 5.51 12.50 0.95
CA ILE A 57 5.12 11.19 0.43
C ILE A 57 5.62 11.08 -1.00
N THR A 58 6.71 10.36 -1.19
CA THR A 58 7.37 10.17 -2.49
C THR A 58 6.99 8.86 -3.17
N HIS A 59 6.24 7.97 -2.51
CA HIS A 59 5.84 6.68 -3.07
C HIS A 59 4.35 6.67 -3.42
N PHE A 60 4.05 6.47 -4.70
CA PHE A 60 2.71 6.30 -5.28
C PHE A 60 2.54 4.86 -5.77
N ASP A 61 1.54 4.16 -5.22
CA ASP A 61 1.35 2.73 -5.44
C ASP A 61 0.06 2.45 -6.23
N LEU A 62 0.23 1.89 -7.42
CA LEU A 62 -0.83 1.55 -8.36
C LEU A 62 -0.97 0.02 -8.55
N ALA A 63 -1.88 -0.37 -9.43
CA ALA A 63 -1.96 -1.68 -10.05
C ALA A 63 -2.69 -1.57 -11.40
N ASN A 64 -2.41 -2.51 -12.32
CA ASN A 64 -2.99 -2.50 -13.65
C ASN A 64 -4.53 -2.49 -13.65
N ASN A 65 -5.15 -3.14 -12.65
CA ASN A 65 -6.60 -3.25 -12.51
C ASN A 65 -7.25 -2.18 -11.61
N TYR A 66 -6.48 -1.17 -11.15
CA TYR A 66 -7.05 -0.10 -10.33
C TYR A 66 -7.92 0.86 -11.15
N GLY A 67 -8.97 1.36 -10.50
CA GLY A 67 -9.99 2.23 -11.03
C GLY A 67 -11.19 2.30 -10.07
N PRO A 68 -12.45 2.28 -10.52
CA PRO A 68 -13.02 1.81 -11.79
C PRO A 68 -12.94 2.82 -12.95
N PRO A 69 -13.00 2.35 -14.23
CA PRO A 69 -12.80 0.98 -14.68
C PRO A 69 -11.33 0.53 -14.54
N PRO A 70 -11.02 -0.79 -14.65
CA PRO A 70 -9.64 -1.27 -14.61
C PRO A 70 -8.71 -0.52 -15.56
N GLY A 71 -7.54 -0.08 -15.06
CA GLY A 71 -6.57 0.72 -15.82
C GLY A 71 -6.77 2.23 -15.76
N SER A 72 -7.96 2.72 -15.37
CA SER A 72 -8.23 4.16 -15.35
C SER A 72 -7.39 4.91 -14.31
N ALA A 73 -7.06 4.28 -13.17
CA ALA A 73 -6.19 4.90 -12.18
C ALA A 73 -4.79 5.18 -12.74
N GLU A 74 -4.21 4.26 -13.50
CA GLU A 74 -2.92 4.47 -14.18
C GLU A 74 -3.02 5.54 -15.28
N CYS A 75 -4.11 5.59 -16.06
CA CYS A 75 -4.33 6.63 -17.06
C CYS A 75 -4.42 8.02 -16.42
N ASN A 76 -5.22 8.17 -15.37
CA ASN A 76 -5.40 9.43 -14.68
C ASN A 76 -4.13 9.89 -13.97
N PHE A 77 -3.43 8.96 -13.30
CA PHE A 77 -2.12 9.23 -12.71
C PHE A 77 -1.10 9.68 -13.76
N GLY A 78 -1.00 8.96 -14.89
CA GLY A 78 -0.08 9.27 -15.97
C GLY A 78 -0.29 10.67 -16.52
N ARG A 79 -1.56 11.10 -16.73
CA ARG A 79 -1.87 12.45 -17.14
C ARG A 79 -1.40 13.49 -16.13
N ILE A 80 -1.70 13.30 -14.84
CA ILE A 80 -1.28 14.22 -13.78
C ILE A 80 0.25 14.24 -13.64
N LEU A 81 0.89 13.08 -13.75
CA LEU A 81 2.35 12.97 -13.73
C LEU A 81 3.01 13.83 -14.82
N GLN A 82 2.52 13.73 -16.06
CA GLN A 82 3.04 14.51 -17.18
C GLN A 82 2.82 16.02 -17.02
N GLU A 83 1.66 16.40 -16.47
CA GLU A 83 1.29 17.82 -16.33
C GLU A 83 1.99 18.50 -15.12
N ASP A 84 2.16 17.78 -13.99
CA ASP A 84 2.56 18.39 -12.71
C ASP A 84 3.89 17.86 -12.16
N PHE A 85 4.24 16.58 -12.38
CA PHE A 85 5.31 15.90 -11.65
C PHE A 85 6.48 15.47 -12.52
N LEU A 86 6.43 15.64 -13.84
CA LEU A 86 7.50 15.19 -14.72
C LEU A 86 8.90 15.76 -14.33
N PRO A 87 9.04 17.03 -13.92
CA PRO A 87 10.32 17.56 -13.44
C PRO A 87 10.85 16.88 -12.16
N TRP A 88 9.97 16.21 -11.42
CA TRP A 88 10.24 15.56 -10.13
C TRP A 88 10.25 14.04 -10.21
N ARG A 89 10.23 13.46 -11.44
CA ARG A 89 10.15 12.00 -11.65
C ARG A 89 11.20 11.23 -10.86
N ASP A 90 12.41 11.73 -10.80
CA ASP A 90 13.54 11.09 -10.12
C ASP A 90 13.48 11.19 -8.58
N GLU A 91 12.59 12.04 -8.05
CA GLU A 91 12.29 12.11 -6.63
C GLU A 91 11.14 11.18 -6.20
N LEU A 92 10.47 10.53 -7.15
CA LEU A 92 9.33 9.66 -6.91
C LEU A 92 9.70 8.19 -7.02
N ILE A 93 9.07 7.38 -6.19
CA ILE A 93 8.96 5.93 -6.35
C ILE A 93 7.56 5.63 -6.89
N ILE A 94 7.48 5.11 -8.09
CA ILE A 94 6.22 4.73 -8.73
C ILE A 94 6.18 3.21 -8.82
N SER A 95 5.16 2.61 -8.19
CA SER A 95 4.97 1.16 -8.25
C SER A 95 3.65 0.79 -8.92
N THR A 96 3.66 -0.33 -9.63
CA THR A 96 2.43 -0.96 -10.13
C THR A 96 2.49 -2.48 -10.01
N LYS A 97 1.37 -3.15 -10.23
CA LYS A 97 1.18 -4.58 -9.98
C LYS A 97 0.35 -5.23 -11.06
N ALA A 98 0.55 -6.54 -11.27
CA ALA A 98 -0.35 -7.40 -12.04
C ALA A 98 -0.56 -8.74 -11.35
N GLY A 99 -1.75 -9.33 -11.48
CA GLY A 99 -2.11 -10.61 -10.86
C GLY A 99 -3.62 -10.80 -10.67
N TYR A 100 -4.43 -9.78 -10.94
CA TYR A 100 -5.88 -9.86 -10.97
C TYR A 100 -6.40 -9.67 -12.39
N THR A 101 -7.61 -10.15 -12.66
CA THR A 101 -8.23 -10.09 -13.98
C THR A 101 -8.21 -8.67 -14.56
N MET A 102 -7.66 -8.55 -15.75
CA MET A 102 -7.52 -7.29 -16.48
C MET A 102 -8.26 -7.30 -17.82
N TRP A 103 -8.34 -8.47 -18.47
CA TRP A 103 -9.13 -8.70 -19.69
C TRP A 103 -9.67 -10.13 -19.72
N ASP A 104 -10.66 -10.39 -20.56
CA ASP A 104 -11.31 -11.69 -20.69
C ASP A 104 -10.43 -12.73 -21.38
N GLY A 105 -10.68 -13.99 -21.08
CA GLY A 105 -10.02 -15.13 -21.69
C GLY A 105 -8.83 -15.66 -20.87
N PRO A 106 -8.10 -16.64 -21.39
CA PRO A 106 -7.15 -17.44 -20.61
C PRO A 106 -5.82 -16.73 -20.32
N TYR A 107 -5.61 -15.51 -20.81
CA TYR A 107 -4.33 -14.80 -20.71
C TYR A 107 -4.45 -13.46 -19.95
N GLY A 108 -5.60 -13.18 -19.36
CA GLY A 108 -5.91 -11.86 -18.77
C GLY A 108 -5.83 -11.82 -17.25
N ASP A 109 -5.28 -12.85 -16.57
CA ASP A 109 -5.23 -12.98 -15.12
C ASP A 109 -3.99 -13.75 -14.64
N TRP A 110 -3.75 -13.76 -13.32
CA TRP A 110 -2.79 -14.56 -12.58
C TRP A 110 -1.31 -14.21 -12.81
N GLY A 111 -0.42 -15.22 -12.88
CA GLY A 111 1.03 -15.03 -12.77
C GLY A 111 1.84 -15.56 -13.97
N SER A 112 1.19 -15.94 -15.09
CA SER A 112 1.92 -16.44 -16.25
C SER A 112 2.88 -15.38 -16.81
N ARG A 113 4.00 -15.82 -17.36
CA ARG A 113 4.98 -14.94 -18.03
C ARG A 113 4.32 -14.05 -19.09
N LYS A 114 3.40 -14.63 -19.88
CA LYS A 114 2.65 -13.88 -20.91
C LYS A 114 1.85 -12.74 -20.31
N TYR A 115 1.11 -13.01 -19.24
CA TYR A 115 0.26 -12.02 -18.58
C TYR A 115 1.08 -10.90 -17.93
N LEU A 116 2.12 -11.24 -17.17
CA LEU A 116 2.92 -10.25 -16.44
C LEU A 116 3.65 -9.27 -17.38
N ILE A 117 4.26 -9.78 -18.46
CA ILE A 117 4.97 -8.93 -19.43
C ILE A 117 3.96 -8.01 -20.13
N ALA A 118 2.86 -8.56 -20.67
CA ALA A 118 1.82 -7.76 -21.34
C ALA A 118 1.21 -6.71 -20.39
N SER A 119 1.00 -7.06 -19.12
CA SER A 119 0.45 -6.16 -18.11
C SER A 119 1.36 -4.97 -17.84
N LEU A 120 2.66 -5.19 -17.64
CA LEU A 120 3.59 -4.08 -17.40
C LEU A 120 3.72 -3.20 -18.64
N ASP A 121 3.79 -3.77 -19.84
CA ASP A 121 3.83 -2.99 -21.09
C ASP A 121 2.60 -2.09 -21.24
N GLN A 122 1.42 -2.59 -20.91
CA GLN A 122 0.19 -1.81 -20.90
C GLN A 122 0.19 -0.73 -19.80
N SER A 123 0.69 -1.05 -18.60
CA SER A 123 0.80 -0.11 -17.47
C SER A 123 1.72 1.06 -17.81
N LEU A 124 2.91 0.78 -18.35
CA LEU A 124 3.84 1.80 -18.80
C LEU A 124 3.21 2.72 -19.84
N LYS A 125 2.49 2.13 -20.82
CA LYS A 125 1.78 2.91 -21.85
C LYS A 125 0.69 3.80 -21.26
N ARG A 126 -0.11 3.29 -20.28
CA ARG A 126 -1.16 4.09 -19.62
C ARG A 126 -0.56 5.26 -18.82
N MET A 127 0.55 5.03 -18.14
CA MET A 127 1.20 6.06 -17.33
C MET A 127 2.11 7.00 -18.12
N GLY A 128 2.45 6.67 -19.39
CA GLY A 128 3.40 7.44 -20.18
C GLY A 128 4.82 7.35 -19.64
N LEU A 129 5.21 6.20 -19.11
CA LEU A 129 6.52 5.92 -18.50
C LEU A 129 7.32 4.91 -19.33
N GLU A 130 8.63 5.01 -19.28
CA GLU A 130 9.55 4.00 -19.85
C GLU A 130 9.80 2.87 -18.84
N TYR A 131 9.75 3.16 -17.53
CA TYR A 131 9.93 2.19 -16.44
C TYR A 131 9.11 2.59 -15.21
N VAL A 132 8.84 1.60 -14.36
CA VAL A 132 8.40 1.80 -12.98
C VAL A 132 9.54 1.50 -12.00
N ASP A 133 9.51 2.11 -10.81
CA ASP A 133 10.52 1.82 -9.80
C ASP A 133 10.32 0.43 -9.21
N ILE A 134 9.06 0.03 -8.92
CA ILE A 134 8.77 -1.30 -8.38
C ILE A 134 7.63 -1.94 -9.16
N PHE A 135 7.83 -3.17 -9.63
CA PHE A 135 6.77 -3.99 -10.21
C PHE A 135 6.46 -5.18 -9.31
N TYR A 136 5.19 -5.35 -8.92
CA TYR A 136 4.76 -6.44 -8.05
C TYR A 136 4.02 -7.54 -8.81
N HIS A 137 4.27 -8.81 -8.42
CA HIS A 137 3.26 -9.83 -8.59
C HIS A 137 2.20 -9.70 -7.48
N HIS A 138 0.95 -9.39 -7.87
CA HIS A 138 -0.10 -8.87 -6.97
C HIS A 138 -0.65 -9.91 -6.00
N ARG A 139 -0.64 -11.19 -6.38
CA ARG A 139 -1.07 -12.34 -5.56
C ARG A 139 -0.44 -13.63 -6.06
N PRO A 140 -0.22 -14.63 -5.20
CA PRO A 140 0.26 -15.93 -5.67
C PRO A 140 -0.74 -16.57 -6.64
N ASP A 141 -0.20 -17.21 -7.68
CA ASP A 141 -0.97 -17.99 -8.66
C ASP A 141 -0.91 -19.47 -8.26
N PRO A 142 -2.04 -20.15 -8.06
CA PRO A 142 -2.06 -21.55 -7.63
C PRO A 142 -1.70 -22.53 -8.75
N GLU A 143 -1.77 -22.12 -10.03
CA GLU A 143 -1.62 -23.00 -11.19
C GLU A 143 -0.31 -22.79 -11.94
N THR A 144 0.17 -21.53 -12.05
CA THR A 144 1.43 -21.24 -12.73
C THR A 144 2.62 -21.66 -11.84
N PRO A 145 3.59 -22.41 -12.38
CA PRO A 145 4.81 -22.73 -11.65
C PRO A 145 5.50 -21.46 -11.13
N LEU A 146 5.75 -21.38 -9.82
CA LEU A 146 6.31 -20.18 -9.18
C LEU A 146 7.58 -19.67 -9.88
N LYS A 147 8.43 -20.59 -10.36
CA LYS A 147 9.66 -20.26 -11.08
C LYS A 147 9.39 -19.53 -12.40
N GLU A 148 8.26 -19.80 -13.08
CA GLU A 148 7.88 -19.07 -14.31
C GLU A 148 7.55 -17.63 -13.99
N THR A 149 6.72 -17.41 -12.94
CA THR A 149 6.36 -16.09 -12.44
C THR A 149 7.59 -15.28 -12.03
N MET A 150 8.48 -15.85 -11.23
CA MET A 150 9.71 -15.16 -10.79
C MET A 150 10.66 -14.86 -11.95
N LYS A 151 10.80 -15.77 -12.91
CA LYS A 151 11.57 -15.51 -14.15
C LYS A 151 10.94 -14.41 -15.03
N ALA A 152 9.62 -14.23 -14.98
CA ALA A 152 8.99 -13.10 -15.67
C ALA A 152 9.35 -11.78 -15.01
N LEU A 153 9.35 -11.70 -13.67
CA LEU A 153 9.79 -10.53 -12.93
C LEU A 153 11.27 -10.19 -13.20
N ASP A 154 12.16 -11.16 -13.09
CA ASP A 154 13.59 -11.01 -13.44
C ASP A 154 13.78 -10.47 -14.87
N HIS A 155 13.04 -11.02 -15.82
CA HIS A 155 13.11 -10.57 -17.21
C HIS A 155 12.73 -9.10 -17.39
N LEU A 156 11.70 -8.62 -16.69
CA LEU A 156 11.25 -7.23 -16.76
C LEU A 156 12.30 -6.26 -16.18
N VAL A 157 13.02 -6.67 -15.13
CA VAL A 157 14.15 -5.90 -14.59
C VAL A 157 15.29 -5.86 -15.61
N ARG A 158 15.66 -7.00 -16.19
CA ARG A 158 16.72 -7.06 -17.22
C ARG A 158 16.40 -6.27 -18.49
N GLN A 159 15.11 -6.07 -18.80
CA GLN A 159 14.65 -5.20 -19.88
C GLN A 159 14.66 -3.70 -19.50
N GLY A 160 14.94 -3.36 -18.24
CA GLY A 160 14.88 -1.99 -17.73
C GLY A 160 13.47 -1.42 -17.59
N LYS A 161 12.42 -2.27 -17.63
CA LYS A 161 11.01 -1.85 -17.47
C LYS A 161 10.58 -1.71 -16.02
N ALA A 162 11.32 -2.32 -15.10
CA ALA A 162 11.21 -2.12 -13.66
C ALA A 162 12.61 -2.04 -13.05
N LEU A 163 12.82 -1.16 -12.07
CA LEU A 163 14.11 -1.11 -11.37
C LEU A 163 14.20 -2.20 -10.32
N TYR A 164 13.09 -2.49 -9.66
CA TYR A 164 12.97 -3.48 -8.60
C TYR A 164 11.70 -4.30 -8.77
N VAL A 165 11.68 -5.46 -8.11
CA VAL A 165 10.51 -6.34 -8.05
C VAL A 165 10.06 -6.56 -6.63
N GLY A 166 8.76 -6.79 -6.47
CA GLY A 166 8.12 -7.15 -5.22
C GLY A 166 7.07 -8.24 -5.41
N ILE A 167 6.62 -8.76 -4.28
CA ILE A 167 5.51 -9.73 -4.21
C ILE A 167 4.45 -9.22 -3.25
N SER A 168 3.21 -9.66 -3.42
CA SER A 168 2.09 -9.23 -2.56
C SER A 168 1.20 -10.42 -2.21
N ASN A 169 0.69 -10.45 -0.97
CA ASN A 169 -0.21 -11.49 -0.46
C ASN A 169 0.37 -12.92 -0.42
N TYR A 170 1.67 -13.09 -0.46
CA TYR A 170 2.32 -14.38 -0.34
C TYR A 170 2.39 -14.81 1.13
N PRO A 171 1.90 -16.02 1.52
CA PRO A 171 2.16 -16.57 2.84
C PRO A 171 3.66 -16.87 3.00
N ALA A 172 4.13 -16.99 4.25
CA ALA A 172 5.56 -17.04 4.59
C ALA A 172 6.33 -18.11 3.79
N ASP A 173 5.82 -19.35 3.71
CA ASP A 173 6.51 -20.44 3.01
C ASP A 173 6.65 -20.19 1.51
N LEU A 174 5.60 -19.66 0.88
CA LEU A 174 5.64 -19.34 -0.55
C LEU A 174 6.48 -18.08 -0.82
N ALA A 175 6.45 -17.11 0.10
CA ALA A 175 7.30 -15.93 0.03
C ALA A 175 8.79 -16.32 0.10
N ARG A 176 9.17 -17.26 0.99
CA ARG A 176 10.53 -17.80 1.06
C ARG A 176 10.96 -18.37 -0.28
N GLN A 177 10.15 -19.25 -0.86
CA GLN A 177 10.47 -19.86 -2.16
C GLN A 177 10.62 -18.82 -3.28
N ALA A 178 9.72 -17.82 -3.34
CA ALA A 178 9.77 -16.76 -4.33
C ALA A 178 11.03 -15.90 -4.19
N ILE A 179 11.38 -15.52 -2.96
CA ILE A 179 12.57 -14.74 -2.62
C ILE A 179 13.84 -15.51 -3.01
N ASP A 180 13.92 -16.79 -2.65
CA ASP A 180 15.09 -17.63 -2.96
C ASP A 180 15.29 -17.78 -4.49
N ILE A 181 14.19 -18.00 -5.24
CA ILE A 181 14.26 -18.05 -6.70
C ILE A 181 14.75 -16.72 -7.30
N LEU A 182 14.24 -15.59 -6.82
CA LEU A 182 14.67 -14.27 -7.32
C LEU A 182 16.13 -13.98 -6.97
N GLU A 183 16.59 -14.38 -5.78
CA GLU A 183 17.99 -14.25 -5.36
C GLU A 183 18.91 -15.08 -6.27
N ASP A 184 18.56 -16.35 -6.54
CA ASP A 184 19.29 -17.24 -7.47
C ASP A 184 19.34 -16.68 -8.90
N LEU A 185 18.33 -15.92 -9.34
CA LEU A 185 18.30 -15.26 -10.64
C LEU A 185 19.14 -13.98 -10.68
N GLY A 186 19.63 -13.49 -9.54
CA GLY A 186 20.37 -12.24 -9.43
C GLY A 186 19.49 -10.98 -9.45
N THR A 187 18.20 -11.13 -9.21
CA THR A 187 17.22 -10.04 -9.09
C THR A 187 16.53 -10.11 -7.72
N PRO A 188 17.19 -9.67 -6.63
CA PRO A 188 16.65 -9.81 -5.28
C PRO A 188 15.26 -9.17 -5.13
N CYS A 189 14.36 -9.84 -4.42
CA CYS A 189 13.07 -9.27 -4.05
C CYS A 189 13.28 -8.05 -3.16
N LEU A 190 12.80 -6.88 -3.58
CA LEU A 190 12.93 -5.66 -2.81
C LEU A 190 11.99 -5.63 -1.61
N ILE A 191 10.73 -6.01 -1.83
CA ILE A 191 9.65 -5.68 -0.90
C ILE A 191 8.48 -6.67 -1.02
N HIS A 192 7.84 -6.94 0.12
CA HIS A 192 6.58 -7.68 0.18
C HIS A 192 5.45 -6.73 0.60
N GLN A 193 4.31 -6.78 -0.11
CA GLN A 193 3.13 -5.98 0.23
C GLN A 193 2.01 -6.87 0.79
N PRO A 194 1.87 -7.02 2.12
CA PRO A 194 0.78 -7.76 2.75
C PRO A 194 -0.33 -6.84 3.26
N LYS A 195 -1.52 -7.43 3.47
CA LYS A 195 -2.57 -6.82 4.29
C LYS A 195 -2.18 -6.90 5.77
N TYR A 196 -2.09 -5.73 6.43
CA TYR A 196 -1.74 -5.68 7.84
C TYR A 196 -2.40 -4.50 8.55
N SER A 197 -3.05 -4.77 9.67
CA SER A 197 -3.71 -3.78 10.53
C SER A 197 -3.91 -4.36 11.93
N LEU A 198 -4.44 -3.59 12.86
CA LEU A 198 -4.86 -4.07 14.18
C LEU A 198 -5.84 -5.26 14.11
N PHE A 199 -6.69 -5.32 13.06
CA PHE A 199 -7.67 -6.39 12.86
C PHE A 199 -7.21 -7.51 11.91
N GLU A 200 -6.02 -7.41 11.34
CA GLU A 200 -5.49 -8.38 10.39
C GLU A 200 -4.00 -8.59 10.66
N ARG A 201 -3.65 -9.61 11.44
CA ARG A 201 -2.30 -9.78 12.01
C ARG A 201 -1.54 -11.02 11.54
N TRP A 202 -2.05 -11.74 10.54
CA TRP A 202 -1.44 -12.98 10.04
C TRP A 202 0.05 -12.85 9.66
N VAL A 203 0.50 -11.66 9.31
CA VAL A 203 1.90 -11.38 8.96
C VAL A 203 2.86 -11.57 10.14
N GLU A 204 2.35 -11.46 11.37
CA GLU A 204 3.14 -11.66 12.59
C GLU A 204 3.48 -13.13 12.80
N ASP A 205 2.71 -14.05 12.18
CA ASP A 205 2.97 -15.49 12.19
C ASP A 205 3.99 -15.86 11.10
N GLY A 206 5.25 -15.55 11.37
CA GLY A 206 6.42 -15.96 10.59
C GLY A 206 6.78 -15.08 9.40
N LEU A 207 5.84 -14.37 8.74
CA LEU A 207 6.17 -13.61 7.54
C LEU A 207 7.13 -12.44 7.84
N LEU A 208 6.84 -11.60 8.83
CA LEU A 208 7.72 -10.47 9.16
C LEU A 208 9.13 -10.93 9.58
N ALA A 209 9.23 -12.04 10.32
CA ALA A 209 10.51 -12.63 10.69
C ALA A 209 11.29 -13.13 9.46
N LEU A 210 10.61 -13.78 8.52
CA LEU A 210 11.19 -14.21 7.25
C LEU A 210 11.72 -13.01 6.43
N LEU A 211 10.93 -11.95 6.30
CA LEU A 211 11.34 -10.77 5.54
C LEU A 211 12.58 -10.10 6.16
N GLN A 212 12.66 -10.05 7.50
CA GLN A 212 13.84 -9.57 8.21
C GLN A 212 15.06 -10.46 7.95
N GLU A 213 14.91 -11.78 8.06
CA GLU A 213 15.96 -12.77 7.77
C GLU A 213 16.52 -12.58 6.36
N LYS A 214 15.62 -12.43 5.38
CA LYS A 214 15.97 -12.29 3.96
C LYS A 214 16.41 -10.87 3.57
N GLY A 215 16.21 -9.88 4.44
CA GLY A 215 16.54 -8.48 4.15
C GLY A 215 15.60 -7.84 3.13
N VAL A 216 14.36 -8.31 3.06
CA VAL A 216 13.29 -7.81 2.19
C VAL A 216 12.45 -6.80 2.97
N GLY A 217 12.10 -5.67 2.34
CA GLY A 217 11.22 -4.67 2.96
C GLY A 217 9.76 -5.15 3.04
N SER A 218 8.95 -4.44 3.82
CA SER A 218 7.51 -4.68 3.90
C SER A 218 6.73 -3.38 3.82
N ILE A 219 5.63 -3.36 3.06
CA ILE A 219 4.69 -2.24 3.01
C ILE A 219 3.28 -2.75 3.26
N ALA A 220 2.66 -2.26 4.34
CA ALA A 220 1.35 -2.73 4.78
C ALA A 220 0.20 -2.03 4.04
N PHE A 221 -0.61 -2.76 3.27
CA PHE A 221 -1.83 -2.21 2.71
C PHE A 221 -3.04 -2.41 3.64
N SER A 222 -4.06 -1.57 3.49
CA SER A 222 -5.26 -1.51 4.36
C SER A 222 -4.95 -1.37 5.86
N PRO A 223 -3.99 -0.53 6.28
CA PRO A 223 -3.60 -0.42 7.70
C PRO A 223 -4.73 0.11 8.59
N LEU A 224 -5.74 0.76 8.01
CA LEU A 224 -6.96 1.23 8.69
C LEU A 224 -8.16 0.27 8.55
N ALA A 225 -7.92 -1.00 8.15
CA ALA A 225 -8.97 -2.02 8.02
C ALA A 225 -10.18 -1.55 7.17
N GLY A 226 -9.90 -0.92 6.02
CA GLY A 226 -10.95 -0.38 5.14
C GLY A 226 -11.65 0.88 5.70
N GLY A 227 -11.07 1.53 6.70
CA GLY A 227 -11.59 2.70 7.39
C GLY A 227 -12.29 2.38 8.73
N GLN A 228 -12.37 1.12 9.14
CA GLN A 228 -12.95 0.73 10.43
C GLN A 228 -12.14 1.28 11.63
N LEU A 229 -10.83 1.47 11.46
CA LEU A 229 -9.92 2.06 12.45
C LEU A 229 -9.81 3.60 12.27
N ALA A 230 -10.93 4.24 11.98
CA ALA A 230 -11.09 5.69 11.96
C ALA A 230 -12.38 6.07 12.71
N ASP A 231 -12.44 7.30 13.19
CA ASP A 231 -13.50 7.79 14.07
C ASP A 231 -14.90 7.75 13.43
N ARG A 232 -14.98 7.67 12.10
CA ARG A 232 -16.22 7.81 11.35
C ARG A 232 -17.28 6.72 11.62
N TYR A 233 -16.88 5.55 12.13
CA TYR A 233 -17.82 4.45 12.45
C TYR A 233 -18.21 4.38 13.92
N LEU A 234 -17.67 5.23 14.80
CA LEU A 234 -17.95 5.22 16.23
C LEU A 234 -19.44 5.46 16.56
N ASN A 235 -20.12 6.28 15.73
CA ASN A 235 -21.52 6.67 15.91
C ASN A 235 -22.47 6.02 14.91
N GLY A 236 -22.07 4.87 14.31
CA GLY A 236 -22.86 4.18 13.30
C GLY A 236 -22.17 4.17 11.92
N ILE A 237 -22.90 3.72 10.90
CA ILE A 237 -22.40 3.67 9.52
C ILE A 237 -22.81 4.95 8.80
N PRO A 238 -21.89 5.88 8.47
CA PRO A 238 -22.23 7.08 7.72
C PRO A 238 -22.69 6.74 6.29
N GLU A 239 -23.67 7.48 5.78
CA GLU A 239 -24.22 7.28 4.43
C GLU A 239 -23.18 7.40 3.31
N ASP A 240 -22.20 8.30 3.48
CA ASP A 240 -21.07 8.51 2.57
C ASP A 240 -19.88 7.54 2.80
N SER A 241 -20.07 6.52 3.65
CA SER A 241 -19.02 5.57 3.99
C SER A 241 -18.91 4.43 2.97
N ARG A 242 -17.73 3.79 2.95
CA ARG A 242 -17.50 2.60 2.12
C ARG A 242 -18.48 1.46 2.45
N ALA A 243 -18.87 1.31 3.71
CA ALA A 243 -19.83 0.28 4.14
C ALA A 243 -21.24 0.56 3.62
N ALA A 244 -21.65 1.83 3.51
CA ALA A 244 -22.96 2.23 2.98
C ALA A 244 -23.01 2.25 1.43
N SER A 245 -21.86 2.39 0.75
CA SER A 245 -21.79 2.54 -0.71
C SER A 245 -21.97 1.25 -1.51
N GLY A 246 -22.32 0.12 -0.88
CA GLY A 246 -22.43 -1.18 -1.55
C GLY A 246 -21.08 -1.78 -2.00
N SER A 247 -19.98 -1.29 -1.43
CA SER A 247 -18.64 -1.79 -1.73
C SER A 247 -18.50 -3.27 -1.37
N ARG A 248 -17.95 -4.08 -2.30
CA ARG A 248 -17.61 -5.49 -2.04
C ARG A 248 -16.48 -5.68 -1.01
N PHE A 249 -15.77 -4.60 -0.63
CA PHE A 249 -14.58 -4.66 0.23
C PHE A 249 -14.86 -4.32 1.70
N LEU A 250 -16.01 -3.72 2.00
CA LEU A 250 -16.49 -3.52 3.37
C LEU A 250 -18.02 -3.50 3.35
N LYS A 251 -18.60 -4.55 3.87
CA LYS A 251 -20.05 -4.70 3.99
C LYS A 251 -20.52 -4.29 5.38
N PRO A 252 -21.76 -3.77 5.55
CA PRO A 252 -22.32 -3.42 6.86
C PRO A 252 -22.22 -4.55 7.88
N GLU A 253 -22.43 -5.80 7.45
CA GLU A 253 -22.41 -6.99 8.32
C GLU A 253 -21.02 -7.28 8.92
N GLN A 254 -19.96 -6.72 8.34
CA GLN A 254 -18.60 -6.83 8.86
C GLN A 254 -18.31 -5.86 10.01
N ILE A 255 -19.22 -4.89 10.26
CA ILE A 255 -19.15 -3.92 11.36
C ILE A 255 -20.03 -4.45 12.49
N THR A 256 -19.54 -5.47 13.20
CA THR A 256 -20.26 -6.12 14.30
C THR A 256 -20.20 -5.28 15.58
N ALA A 257 -21.13 -5.54 16.53
CA ALA A 257 -21.12 -4.88 17.83
C ALA A 257 -19.80 -5.11 18.61
N ASP A 258 -19.23 -6.33 18.53
CA ASP A 258 -17.92 -6.66 19.13
C ASP A 258 -16.80 -5.79 18.52
N LYS A 259 -16.76 -5.68 17.20
CA LYS A 259 -15.76 -4.80 16.55
C LYS A 259 -15.94 -3.34 16.93
N LEU A 260 -17.17 -2.85 17.00
CA LEU A 260 -17.43 -1.47 17.42
C LEU A 260 -16.98 -1.21 18.85
N GLU A 261 -17.16 -2.17 19.75
CA GLU A 261 -16.65 -2.05 21.13
C GLU A 261 -15.13 -1.99 21.14
N LYS A 262 -14.45 -2.88 20.41
CA LYS A 262 -12.98 -2.83 20.24
C LYS A 262 -12.53 -1.47 19.68
N VAL A 263 -13.21 -0.94 18.68
CA VAL A 263 -12.91 0.37 18.08
C VAL A 263 -13.06 1.48 19.12
N ARG A 264 -14.12 1.46 19.96
CA ARG A 264 -14.31 2.46 21.03
C ARG A 264 -13.17 2.41 22.05
N ARG A 265 -12.80 1.21 22.51
CA ARG A 265 -11.68 1.04 23.46
C ARG A 265 -10.34 1.50 22.87
N LEU A 266 -10.07 1.14 21.62
CA LEU A 266 -8.89 1.61 20.92
C LEU A 266 -8.88 3.14 20.75
N ASN A 267 -10.05 3.75 20.51
CA ASN A 267 -10.17 5.20 20.43
C ASN A 267 -9.93 5.90 21.78
N GLU A 268 -10.37 5.32 22.90
CA GLU A 268 -10.06 5.81 24.24
C GLU A 268 -8.55 5.78 24.51
N LEU A 269 -7.87 4.71 24.10
CA LEU A 269 -6.41 4.62 24.20
C LEU A 269 -5.73 5.67 23.30
N ALA A 270 -6.20 5.83 22.06
CA ALA A 270 -5.67 6.85 21.15
C ALA A 270 -5.81 8.26 21.74
N ALA A 271 -6.96 8.57 22.34
CA ALA A 271 -7.20 9.85 23.02
C ALA A 271 -6.21 10.10 24.19
N ARG A 272 -5.91 9.08 25.00
CA ARG A 272 -4.90 9.17 26.08
C ARG A 272 -3.50 9.42 25.53
N ARG A 273 -3.21 8.95 24.30
CA ARG A 273 -1.96 9.21 23.58
C ARG A 273 -1.91 10.57 22.88
N GLY A 274 -3.01 11.35 22.94
CA GLY A 274 -3.14 12.63 22.19
C GLY A 274 -3.22 12.43 20.68
N GLN A 275 -3.71 11.28 20.21
CA GLN A 275 -3.82 10.92 18.81
C GLN A 275 -5.26 10.63 18.40
N LYS A 276 -5.59 10.79 17.12
CA LYS A 276 -6.78 10.17 16.52
C LYS A 276 -6.56 8.65 16.44
N LEU A 277 -7.66 7.88 16.45
CA LEU A 277 -7.59 6.42 16.28
C LEU A 277 -6.83 6.01 15.01
N SER A 278 -7.08 6.71 13.89
CA SER A 278 -6.39 6.47 12.62
C SER A 278 -4.87 6.66 12.74
N GLN A 279 -4.43 7.71 13.44
CA GLN A 279 -3.00 7.96 13.67
C GLN A 279 -2.37 6.86 14.53
N MET A 280 -3.03 6.48 15.62
CA MET A 280 -2.55 5.39 16.48
C MET A 280 -2.49 4.06 15.71
N ALA A 281 -3.49 3.75 14.89
CA ALA A 281 -3.51 2.51 14.10
C ALA A 281 -2.37 2.44 13.08
N LEU A 282 -2.08 3.55 12.38
CA LEU A 282 -0.93 3.63 11.46
C LEU A 282 0.40 3.51 12.20
N ALA A 283 0.55 4.24 13.32
CA ALA A 283 1.74 4.17 14.17
C ALA A 283 1.97 2.75 14.71
N TRP A 284 0.89 2.06 15.08
CA TRP A 284 0.98 0.69 15.59
C TRP A 284 1.49 -0.30 14.53
N VAL A 285 1.05 -0.20 13.28
CA VAL A 285 1.58 -1.02 12.19
C VAL A 285 3.07 -0.76 11.98
N LEU A 286 3.49 0.51 12.03
CA LEU A 286 4.88 0.93 11.87
C LEU A 286 5.76 0.72 13.12
N ARG A 287 5.19 0.27 14.26
CA ARG A 287 5.98 -0.03 15.46
C ARG A 287 6.99 -1.16 15.23
N ASN A 288 6.66 -2.05 14.31
CA ASN A 288 7.55 -3.12 13.90
C ASN A 288 8.56 -2.59 12.87
N ASP A 289 9.84 -2.67 13.20
CA ASP A 289 10.92 -2.15 12.33
C ASP A 289 11.03 -2.90 11.00
N ASN A 290 10.43 -4.09 10.87
CA ASN A 290 10.35 -4.84 9.62
C ASN A 290 9.29 -4.28 8.64
N VAL A 291 8.40 -3.40 9.11
CA VAL A 291 7.45 -2.68 8.24
C VAL A 291 8.10 -1.37 7.80
N THR A 292 8.43 -1.26 6.53
CA THR A 292 9.08 -0.09 5.94
C THR A 292 8.12 1.09 5.82
N SER A 293 6.88 0.83 5.38
CA SER A 293 5.90 1.88 5.08
C SER A 293 4.47 1.37 5.32
N VAL A 294 3.55 2.29 5.57
CA VAL A 294 2.10 2.02 5.53
C VAL A 294 1.48 2.66 4.30
N LEU A 295 0.67 1.90 3.58
CA LEU A 295 0.00 2.34 2.37
C LEU A 295 -1.40 2.84 2.70
N ILE A 296 -1.61 4.15 2.64
CA ILE A 296 -2.91 4.77 2.89
C ILE A 296 -3.67 5.05 1.60
N GLY A 297 -4.99 5.00 1.66
CA GLY A 297 -5.89 5.58 0.67
C GLY A 297 -6.54 6.83 1.24
N ALA A 298 -6.72 7.86 0.42
CA ALA A 298 -7.37 9.11 0.81
C ALA A 298 -8.38 9.55 -0.24
N SER A 299 -9.45 10.21 0.18
CA SER A 299 -10.44 10.87 -0.68
C SER A 299 -10.43 12.40 -0.53
N LYS A 300 -9.72 12.91 0.47
CA LYS A 300 -9.54 14.35 0.76
C LYS A 300 -8.11 14.60 1.23
N PRO A 301 -7.48 15.74 0.89
CA PRO A 301 -6.13 16.10 1.34
C PRO A 301 -5.96 16.08 2.86
N SER A 302 -6.98 16.48 3.63
CA SER A 302 -6.93 16.47 5.10
C SER A 302 -6.73 15.07 5.71
N GLN A 303 -7.12 13.99 5.02
CA GLN A 303 -6.85 12.62 5.47
C GLN A 303 -5.37 12.25 5.33
N ILE A 304 -4.69 12.81 4.35
CA ILE A 304 -3.24 12.66 4.17
C ILE A 304 -2.50 13.43 5.30
N GLU A 305 -2.94 14.65 5.58
CA GLU A 305 -2.41 15.47 6.69
C GLU A 305 -2.57 14.75 8.04
N ASP A 306 -3.77 14.23 8.29
CA ASP A 306 -4.05 13.46 9.51
C ASP A 306 -3.14 12.22 9.61
N ALA A 307 -2.93 11.51 8.51
CA ALA A 307 -2.05 10.34 8.51
C ALA A 307 -0.59 10.73 8.80
N VAL A 308 -0.09 11.80 8.20
CA VAL A 308 1.28 12.32 8.45
C VAL A 308 1.43 12.75 9.91
N GLY A 309 0.37 13.28 10.53
CA GLY A 309 0.34 13.65 11.94
C GLY A 309 0.68 12.49 12.90
N MET A 310 0.55 11.22 12.48
CA MET A 310 0.95 10.07 13.29
C MET A 310 2.46 10.03 13.63
N LEU A 311 3.30 10.66 12.81
CA LEU A 311 4.75 10.70 13.00
C LEU A 311 5.15 11.41 14.30
N ALA A 312 4.31 12.31 14.84
CA ALA A 312 4.57 13.01 16.08
C ALA A 312 4.59 12.09 17.33
N ASN A 313 3.86 10.96 17.29
CA ASN A 313 3.81 10.01 18.43
C ASN A 313 3.73 8.55 17.92
N ARG A 314 4.85 8.04 17.38
CA ARG A 314 4.93 6.72 16.76
C ARG A 314 5.29 5.58 17.72
N ARG A 315 5.88 5.91 18.87
CA ARG A 315 6.38 4.89 19.82
C ARG A 315 5.27 4.39 20.74
N PHE A 316 5.34 3.12 21.08
CA PHE A 316 4.45 2.47 22.05
C PHE A 316 5.26 1.95 23.23
N SER A 317 4.72 2.11 24.43
CA SER A 317 5.21 1.40 25.60
C SER A 317 4.76 -0.06 25.59
N ALA A 318 5.43 -0.92 26.34
CA ALA A 318 5.01 -2.32 26.50
C ALA A 318 3.58 -2.42 27.10
N ALA A 319 3.22 -1.51 28.01
CA ALA A 319 1.89 -1.46 28.60
C ALA A 319 0.79 -1.12 27.57
N GLU A 320 1.04 -0.16 26.69
CA GLU A 320 0.09 0.19 25.60
C GLU A 320 -0.05 -0.97 24.60
N CYS A 321 1.04 -1.66 24.24
CA CYS A 321 0.95 -2.84 23.39
C CYS A 321 0.12 -3.95 24.04
N ALA A 322 0.33 -4.23 25.33
CA ALA A 322 -0.44 -5.23 26.07
C ALA A 322 -1.92 -4.85 26.19
N GLU A 323 -2.24 -3.56 26.40
CA GLU A 323 -3.63 -3.08 26.42
C GLU A 323 -4.28 -3.23 25.04
N ILE A 324 -3.58 -2.91 23.95
CA ILE A 324 -4.08 -3.12 22.58
C ILE A 324 -4.37 -4.61 22.35
N ASP A 325 -3.45 -5.50 22.73
CA ASP A 325 -3.64 -6.95 22.57
C ASP A 325 -4.86 -7.44 23.38
N ALA A 326 -5.02 -6.99 24.64
CA ALA A 326 -6.18 -7.32 25.46
C ALA A 326 -7.50 -6.86 24.84
N ILE A 327 -7.54 -5.63 24.30
CA ILE A 327 -8.72 -5.11 23.59
C ILE A 327 -9.05 -5.97 22.37
N LEU A 328 -8.06 -6.31 21.57
CA LEU A 328 -8.26 -7.11 20.35
C LEU A 328 -8.75 -8.52 20.64
N GLU A 329 -8.34 -9.11 21.76
CA GLU A 329 -8.78 -10.43 22.26
C GLU A 329 -10.15 -10.37 22.97
N GLY A 330 -10.72 -9.19 23.17
CA GLY A 330 -12.00 -9.01 23.88
C GLY A 330 -11.88 -9.14 25.41
N ARG A 331 -10.69 -8.91 25.94
CA ARG A 331 -10.38 -8.88 27.38
C ARG A 331 -10.37 -7.43 27.87
N PHE A 332 -11.54 -6.89 28.19
CA PHE A 332 -11.73 -5.50 28.67
C PHE A 332 -12.78 -5.39 29.75
#